data_bdacb623d894f587aa069945ad73a60e
#
_entry.id   bdacb623d894f587aa069945ad73a60e
#
_cell.length_a   1.000
_cell.length_b   1.000
_cell.length_c   1.000
_cell.angle_alpha   90.00
_cell.angle_beta   90.00
_cell.angle_gamma   90.00
#
_symmetry.space_group_name_H-M   'P 1'
#
loop_
_entity.id
_entity.type
_entity.pdbx_description
1 polymer ?
#
loop_
_entity_poly.entity_id
_entity_poly.type
_entity_poly.pdbx_seq_one_letter_code
_entity_poly.pdbx_strand_id
1 'polypeptide(L)'
;MILKCRVGIVNCVLHSLLNLLERKILSWQRLILRVNLTTQKCHIESLNMDWAQQYLGQRGLGSKYLFEEMDPAAGALSAENKLIFATGPLTGTMASTGGRYSVITKGALTGAIACSNSGGKFGAELKLAGFDLLIIEGQSTRPVYLSIENEIVELRDASHVWGKTVWDTEILLSADDSLLKIASIGPAGENLCRFACVVNDRHRAAGRSGVGAVMGAK
;
A
#
# COMPACT_ATOMS: atom_id res chain seq x y z
N MET A 1 2.87 -10.12 4.65
CA MET A 1 1.60 -9.47 4.25
C MET A 1 1.55 -9.24 2.75
N ILE A 2 0.40 -9.22 2.15
CA ILE A 2 0.18 -8.95 0.72
C ILE A 2 -0.91 -7.89 0.60
N LEU A 3 -0.80 -7.01 -0.36
CA LEU A 3 -1.81 -6.01 -0.69
C LEU A 3 -2.47 -6.35 -2.01
N LYS A 4 -3.79 -6.40 -2.02
CA LYS A 4 -4.63 -6.62 -3.18
C LYS A 4 -5.55 -5.43 -3.35
N CYS A 5 -5.50 -4.76 -4.49
CA CYS A 5 -6.30 -3.57 -4.75
C CYS A 5 -7.01 -3.69 -6.10
N ARG A 6 -8.30 -3.36 -6.10
CA ARG A 6 -9.16 -3.30 -7.29
C ARG A 6 -10.11 -2.13 -7.21
N VAL A 7 -10.33 -1.48 -8.34
CA VAL A 7 -11.50 -0.64 -8.55
C VAL A 7 -12.57 -1.51 -9.21
N GLY A 8 -13.62 -1.86 -8.46
CA GLY A 8 -14.74 -2.63 -8.99
C GLY A 8 -15.53 -1.80 -10.03
N ILE A 9 -15.74 -2.38 -11.21
CA ILE A 9 -16.77 -1.87 -12.12
C ILE A 9 -18.10 -2.39 -11.57
N VAL A 10 -18.78 -1.55 -10.79
CA VAL A 10 -20.12 -1.90 -10.31
C VAL A 10 -21.05 -1.89 -11.52
N ASN A 11 -21.63 -3.04 -11.84
CA ASN A 11 -22.71 -3.19 -12.80
C ASN A 11 -24.00 -2.54 -12.28
N CYS A 12 -24.02 -1.22 -12.24
CA CYS A 12 -25.25 -0.43 -12.12
C CYS A 12 -25.11 0.78 -13.05
N VAL A 13 -25.60 0.60 -14.27
CA VAL A 13 -25.34 1.41 -15.47
C VAL A 13 -25.81 2.88 -15.38
N LEU A 14 -26.50 3.29 -14.31
CA LEU A 14 -26.91 4.69 -14.17
C LEU A 14 -26.38 5.39 -12.90
N HIS A 15 -26.20 4.67 -11.79
CA HIS A 15 -25.71 5.30 -10.55
C HIS A 15 -24.16 5.40 -10.52
N SER A 16 -23.46 4.49 -11.22
CA SER A 16 -22.00 4.46 -11.26
C SER A 16 -21.39 5.47 -12.24
N LEU A 17 -22.10 5.84 -13.32
CA LEU A 17 -21.62 6.89 -14.24
C LEU A 17 -21.62 8.27 -13.57
N LEU A 18 -22.60 8.57 -12.73
CA LEU A 18 -22.64 9.80 -11.93
C LEU A 18 -21.53 9.79 -10.85
N ASN A 19 -21.31 8.68 -10.15
CA ASN A 19 -20.23 8.56 -9.16
C ASN A 19 -18.83 8.53 -9.80
N LEU A 20 -18.65 7.95 -10.99
CA LEU A 20 -17.40 8.00 -11.75
C LEU A 20 -17.12 9.38 -12.34
N LEU A 21 -18.15 10.12 -12.71
CA LEU A 21 -18.05 11.51 -13.18
C LEU A 21 -17.81 12.49 -12.00
N GLU A 22 -18.33 12.17 -10.82
CA GLU A 22 -18.10 12.98 -9.60
C GLU A 22 -16.77 12.65 -8.90
N ARG A 23 -16.23 11.44 -9.02
CA ARG A 23 -14.86 11.09 -8.61
C ARG A 23 -13.84 11.55 -9.65
N LYS A 24 -13.83 12.84 -9.97
CA LYS A 24 -12.74 13.45 -10.71
C LYS A 24 -11.48 13.29 -9.87
N ILE A 25 -10.54 12.46 -10.31
CA ILE A 25 -9.19 12.43 -9.73
C ILE A 25 -8.50 13.75 -10.07
N LEU A 26 -8.82 14.75 -9.31
CA LEU A 26 -8.28 16.08 -9.44
C LEU A 26 -7.31 16.32 -8.27
N SER A 27 -6.18 15.59 -8.20
CA SER A 27 -5.20 15.77 -7.15
C SER A 27 -5.39 14.79 -5.95
N TRP A 28 -5.63 15.26 -4.73
CA TRP A 28 -5.81 14.39 -3.56
C TRP A 28 -7.24 13.85 -3.42
N GLN A 29 -7.36 12.57 -3.00
CA GLN A 29 -8.64 11.95 -2.62
C GLN A 29 -9.08 12.37 -1.21
N ARG A 30 -8.15 12.95 -0.43
CA ARG A 30 -8.33 13.43 0.94
C ARG A 30 -8.60 12.34 1.98
N LEU A 31 -8.30 11.09 1.65
CA LEU A 31 -8.54 9.94 2.53
C LEU A 31 -7.27 9.13 2.76
N ILE A 32 -7.17 8.63 3.98
CA ILE A 32 -6.16 7.67 4.42
C ILE A 32 -6.87 6.39 4.83
N LEU A 33 -6.39 5.26 4.36
CA LEU A 33 -6.76 3.96 4.90
C LEU A 33 -5.75 3.56 5.97
N ARG A 34 -6.23 3.38 7.19
CA ARG A 34 -5.41 2.90 8.31
C ARG A 34 -5.79 1.47 8.67
N VAL A 35 -4.79 0.61 8.76
CA VAL A 35 -4.95 -0.82 9.06
C VAL A 35 -4.09 -1.19 10.25
N ASN A 36 -4.72 -1.60 11.34
CA ASN A 36 -4.04 -2.13 12.51
C ASN A 36 -4.14 -3.65 12.51
N LEU A 37 -3.01 -4.32 12.28
CA LEU A 37 -2.95 -5.77 12.15
C LEU A 37 -3.06 -6.51 13.48
N THR A 38 -2.68 -5.88 14.60
CA THR A 38 -2.81 -6.47 15.93
C THR A 38 -4.27 -6.56 16.35
N THR A 39 -5.04 -5.49 16.10
CA THR A 39 -6.48 -5.46 16.43
C THR A 39 -7.37 -5.94 15.29
N GLN A 40 -6.79 -6.20 14.11
CA GLN A 40 -7.49 -6.58 12.87
C GLN A 40 -8.57 -5.56 12.46
N LYS A 41 -8.33 -4.28 12.71
CA LYS A 41 -9.26 -3.20 12.37
C LYS A 41 -8.73 -2.35 11.21
N CYS A 42 -9.66 -2.02 10.31
CA CYS A 42 -9.45 -1.05 9.24
C CYS A 42 -10.37 0.14 9.50
N HIS A 43 -9.85 1.35 9.32
CA HIS A 43 -10.67 2.56 9.35
C HIS A 43 -10.18 3.59 8.33
N ILE A 44 -11.08 4.45 7.92
CA ILE A 44 -10.81 5.52 6.98
C ILE A 44 -10.79 6.83 7.76
N GLU A 45 -9.78 7.64 7.53
CA GLU A 45 -9.64 8.96 8.15
C GLU A 45 -9.33 10.03 7.11
N SER A 46 -9.56 11.29 7.48
CA SER A 46 -9.29 12.42 6.61
C SER A 46 -7.79 12.68 6.50
N LEU A 47 -7.32 12.96 5.28
CA LEU A 47 -5.95 13.42 5.03
C LEU A 47 -5.75 14.82 5.63
N ASN A 48 -4.63 15.03 6.32
CA ASN A 48 -4.23 16.36 6.76
C ASN A 48 -3.84 17.21 5.53
N MET A 49 -4.72 18.13 5.14
CA MET A 49 -4.55 18.92 3.93
C MET A 49 -3.43 19.96 4.02
N ASP A 50 -3.11 20.45 5.23
CA ASP A 50 -1.98 21.37 5.43
C ASP A 50 -0.66 20.64 5.16
N TRP A 51 -0.55 19.41 5.64
CA TRP A 51 0.61 18.56 5.32
C TRP A 51 0.63 18.16 3.84
N ALA A 52 -0.53 17.88 3.24
CA ALA A 52 -0.59 17.56 1.82
C ALA A 52 -0.13 18.73 0.95
N GLN A 53 -0.46 19.95 1.28
CA GLN A 53 -0.01 21.16 0.58
C GLN A 53 1.49 21.42 0.77
N GLN A 54 2.04 21.18 1.97
CA GLN A 54 3.46 21.40 2.28
C GLN A 54 4.37 20.31 1.72
N TYR A 55 3.95 19.04 1.79
CA TYR A 55 4.78 17.88 1.46
C TYR A 55 4.34 17.17 0.17
N LEU A 56 3.28 17.63 -0.50
CA LEU A 56 2.70 17.16 -1.75
C LEU A 56 2.16 15.73 -1.70
N GLY A 57 2.99 14.72 -1.57
CA GLY A 57 2.60 13.31 -1.63
C GLY A 57 3.79 12.38 -1.58
N GLN A 58 3.56 11.10 -1.85
CA GLN A 58 4.60 10.06 -1.91
C GLN A 58 5.59 10.17 -0.75
N ARG A 59 6.90 10.35 -1.08
CA ARG A 59 7.99 10.43 -0.10
C ARG A 59 7.76 11.53 0.93
N GLY A 60 7.43 12.75 0.48
CA GLY A 60 7.33 13.91 1.37
C GLY A 60 6.24 13.70 2.41
N LEU A 61 5.01 13.48 1.96
CA LEU A 61 3.86 13.33 2.85
C LEU A 61 3.93 12.05 3.70
N GLY A 62 4.32 10.91 3.11
CA GLY A 62 4.48 9.66 3.85
C GLY A 62 5.58 9.73 4.91
N SER A 63 6.69 10.44 4.65
CA SER A 63 7.74 10.65 5.65
C SER A 63 7.28 11.58 6.77
N LYS A 64 6.44 12.57 6.47
CA LYS A 64 5.85 13.45 7.49
C LYS A 64 4.97 12.65 8.44
N TYR A 65 4.06 11.81 7.93
CA TYR A 65 3.23 10.94 8.76
C TYR A 65 4.08 9.98 9.61
N LEU A 66 5.08 9.34 9.00
CA LEU A 66 5.97 8.44 9.75
C LEU A 66 6.70 9.16 10.88
N PHE A 67 7.22 10.36 10.63
CA PHE A 67 7.96 11.16 11.59
C PHE A 67 7.11 11.59 12.78
N GLU A 68 5.88 12.01 12.54
CA GLU A 68 4.97 12.50 13.60
C GLU A 68 4.39 11.37 14.46
N GLU A 69 4.22 10.19 13.86
CA GLU A 69 3.43 9.12 14.49
C GLU A 69 4.26 7.95 15.00
N MET A 70 5.57 7.92 14.77
CA MET A 70 6.41 6.80 15.15
C MET A 70 7.46 7.22 16.18
N ASP A 71 7.60 6.43 17.24
CA ASP A 71 8.73 6.58 18.17
C ASP A 71 10.05 6.28 17.42
N PRO A 72 11.00 7.22 17.36
CA PRO A 72 12.31 6.98 16.75
C PRO A 72 13.10 5.81 17.36
N ALA A 73 12.82 5.46 18.61
CA ALA A 73 13.45 4.32 19.28
C ALA A 73 12.87 2.96 18.86
N ALA A 74 11.66 2.93 18.27
CA ALA A 74 11.01 1.70 17.84
C ALA A 74 11.89 0.90 16.86
N GLY A 75 11.92 -0.41 17.00
CA GLY A 75 12.65 -1.32 16.12
C GLY A 75 12.08 -1.32 14.70
N ALA A 76 12.92 -1.42 13.68
CA ALA A 76 12.47 -1.43 12.28
C ALA A 76 11.52 -2.60 11.94
N LEU A 77 11.66 -3.74 12.62
CA LEU A 77 10.82 -4.93 12.43
C LEU A 77 9.77 -5.11 13.55
N SER A 78 9.62 -4.13 14.42
CA SER A 78 8.68 -4.20 15.53
C SER A 78 7.25 -3.81 15.10
N ALA A 79 6.28 -4.14 15.95
CA ALA A 79 4.87 -3.79 15.75
C ALA A 79 4.63 -2.27 15.73
N GLU A 80 5.45 -1.50 16.48
CA GLU A 80 5.37 -0.04 16.57
C GLU A 80 5.79 0.66 15.28
N ASN A 81 6.64 0.05 14.46
CA ASN A 81 6.99 0.61 13.16
C ASN A 81 5.75 0.68 12.25
N LYS A 82 5.70 1.65 11.38
CA LYS A 82 4.64 1.79 10.38
C LYS A 82 5.16 1.47 8.98
N LEU A 83 4.29 0.91 8.16
CA LEU A 83 4.54 0.70 6.73
C LEU A 83 3.51 1.51 5.96
N ILE A 84 3.97 2.53 5.22
CA ILE A 84 3.12 3.49 4.55
C ILE A 84 3.27 3.35 3.04
N PHE A 85 2.15 3.11 2.35
CA PHE A 85 2.06 3.22 0.89
C PHE A 85 1.45 4.57 0.56
N ALA A 86 2.20 5.40 -0.15
CA ALA A 86 1.83 6.77 -0.42
C ALA A 86 1.76 7.04 -1.93
N THR A 87 0.62 7.57 -2.38
CA THR A 87 0.44 8.07 -3.74
C THR A 87 0.74 9.57 -3.82
N GLY A 88 0.84 10.10 -5.01
CA GLY A 88 1.02 11.53 -5.23
C GLY A 88 -0.26 12.18 -5.80
N PRO A 89 -0.31 13.53 -5.85
CA PRO A 89 -1.46 14.22 -6.39
C PRO A 89 -1.75 13.90 -7.86
N LEU A 90 -0.73 13.53 -8.63
CA LEU A 90 -0.86 13.15 -10.04
C LEU A 90 -0.96 11.63 -10.27
N THR A 91 -0.89 10.82 -9.21
CA THR A 91 -1.02 9.36 -9.33
C THR A 91 -2.44 9.01 -9.78
N GLY A 92 -2.56 8.15 -10.80
CA GLY A 92 -3.85 7.74 -11.36
C GLY A 92 -4.51 8.74 -12.31
N THR A 93 -3.88 9.90 -12.57
CA THR A 93 -4.35 10.89 -13.54
C THR A 93 -3.80 10.60 -14.93
N MET A 94 -4.21 11.41 -15.92
CA MET A 94 -3.67 11.38 -17.30
C MET A 94 -2.24 11.94 -17.41
N ALA A 95 -1.63 12.39 -16.32
CA ALA A 95 -0.26 12.86 -16.32
C ALA A 95 0.70 11.73 -16.70
N SER A 96 1.73 12.05 -17.48
CA SER A 96 2.75 11.09 -17.88
C SER A 96 3.40 10.46 -16.64
N THR A 97 3.63 9.14 -16.68
CA THR A 97 4.22 8.35 -15.57
C THR A 97 3.41 8.36 -14.27
N GLY A 98 2.10 8.62 -14.34
CA GLY A 98 1.19 8.77 -13.21
C GLY A 98 0.89 7.50 -12.38
N GLY A 99 1.61 6.38 -12.57
CA GLY A 99 1.39 5.14 -11.81
C GLY A 99 2.29 4.96 -10.59
N ARG A 100 3.18 5.90 -10.28
CA ARG A 100 4.16 5.71 -9.20
C ARG A 100 3.55 5.89 -7.81
N TYR A 101 4.07 5.08 -6.88
CA TYR A 101 3.83 5.19 -5.44
C TYR A 101 5.14 5.00 -4.67
N SER A 102 5.15 5.39 -3.42
CA SER A 102 6.29 5.19 -2.51
C SER A 102 5.89 4.33 -1.33
N VAL A 103 6.82 3.49 -0.87
CA VAL A 103 6.72 2.72 0.37
C VAL A 103 7.65 3.37 1.39
N ILE A 104 7.10 3.86 2.49
CA ILE A 104 7.81 4.60 3.53
C ILE A 104 7.70 3.84 4.85
N THR A 105 8.82 3.74 5.56
CA THR A 105 8.92 3.04 6.85
C THR A 105 10.25 3.38 7.53
N LYS A 106 10.44 2.96 8.76
CA LYS A 106 11.79 2.78 9.29
C LYS A 106 12.41 1.55 8.66
N GLY A 107 13.49 1.72 7.91
CA GLY A 107 14.06 0.68 7.06
C GLY A 107 14.80 -0.39 7.83
N ALA A 108 14.56 -1.66 7.49
CA ALA A 108 15.20 -2.80 8.13
C ALA A 108 16.72 -2.84 7.91
N LEU A 109 17.21 -2.24 6.81
CA LEU A 109 18.63 -2.22 6.48
C LEU A 109 19.40 -1.13 7.23
N THR A 110 18.83 0.07 7.29
CA THR A 110 19.55 1.28 7.75
C THR A 110 19.11 1.78 9.13
N GLY A 111 17.94 1.39 9.62
CA GLY A 111 17.33 1.94 10.83
C GLY A 111 16.88 3.41 10.71
N ALA A 112 17.05 4.02 9.55
CA ALA A 112 16.61 5.37 9.25
C ALA A 112 15.26 5.37 8.50
N ILE A 113 14.66 6.55 8.27
CA ILE A 113 13.50 6.68 7.38
C ILE A 113 13.91 6.17 5.99
N ALA A 114 13.24 5.14 5.55
CA ALA A 114 13.39 4.54 4.24
C ALA A 114 12.26 5.00 3.33
N CYS A 115 12.60 5.33 2.09
CA CYS A 115 11.63 5.56 1.04
C CYS A 115 12.02 4.77 -0.20
N SER A 116 11.23 3.78 -0.53
CA SER A 116 11.39 2.98 -1.74
C SER A 116 10.24 3.27 -2.69
N ASN A 117 10.54 3.40 -3.98
CA ASN A 117 9.56 3.83 -4.97
C ASN A 117 9.35 2.73 -6.01
N SER A 118 8.10 2.50 -6.40
CA SER A 118 7.75 1.61 -7.49
C SER A 118 6.83 2.28 -8.50
N GLY A 119 6.84 1.77 -9.72
CA GLY A 119 5.91 2.17 -10.78
C GLY A 119 4.86 1.09 -11.02
N GLY A 120 4.28 1.09 -12.22
CA GLY A 120 3.25 0.13 -12.61
C GLY A 120 1.84 0.64 -12.32
N LYS A 121 0.90 -0.27 -12.11
CA LYS A 121 -0.53 0.04 -12.00
C LYS A 121 -1.04 0.09 -10.56
N PHE A 122 -0.37 -0.61 -9.61
CA PHE A 122 -0.82 -0.71 -8.22
C PHE A 122 -1.06 0.64 -7.55
N GLY A 123 -0.14 1.62 -7.74
CA GLY A 123 -0.30 2.95 -7.14
C GLY A 123 -1.52 3.70 -7.69
N ALA A 124 -1.79 3.56 -9.00
CA ALA A 124 -2.98 4.13 -9.61
C ALA A 124 -4.26 3.49 -9.08
N GLU A 125 -4.30 2.16 -8.93
CA GLU A 125 -5.46 1.45 -8.36
C GLU A 125 -5.73 1.83 -6.91
N LEU A 126 -4.69 1.97 -6.07
CA LEU A 126 -4.84 2.46 -4.70
C LEU A 126 -5.47 3.86 -4.67
N LYS A 127 -5.04 4.74 -5.57
CA LYS A 127 -5.58 6.09 -5.71
C LYS A 127 -7.02 6.09 -6.20
N LEU A 128 -7.32 5.26 -7.20
CA LEU A 128 -8.66 5.08 -7.77
C LEU A 128 -9.63 4.46 -6.75
N ALA A 129 -9.14 3.60 -5.86
CA ALA A 129 -9.90 3.08 -4.72
C ALA A 129 -10.25 4.16 -3.67
N GLY A 130 -9.72 5.39 -3.82
CA GLY A 130 -10.08 6.54 -2.99
C GLY A 130 -9.03 6.93 -1.95
N PHE A 131 -7.83 6.34 -1.96
CA PHE A 131 -6.85 6.56 -0.90
C PHE A 131 -5.58 7.25 -1.38
N ASP A 132 -5.17 8.31 -0.68
CA ASP A 132 -3.87 8.95 -0.87
C ASP A 132 -2.76 8.21 -0.15
N LEU A 133 -3.06 7.70 1.05
CA LEU A 133 -2.17 6.93 1.89
C LEU A 133 -2.86 5.65 2.37
N LEU A 134 -2.07 4.57 2.46
CA LEU A 134 -2.38 3.37 3.21
C LEU A 134 -1.32 3.25 4.31
N ILE A 135 -1.73 3.32 5.57
CA ILE A 135 -0.85 3.21 6.74
C ILE A 135 -1.14 1.88 7.45
N ILE A 136 -0.13 1.05 7.54
CA ILE A 136 -0.21 -0.27 8.16
C ILE A 136 0.62 -0.25 9.43
N GLU A 137 -0.01 -0.61 10.54
CA GLU A 137 0.57 -0.65 11.88
C GLU A 137 0.23 -1.95 12.60
N GLY A 138 0.90 -2.19 13.72
CA GLY A 138 0.73 -3.45 14.45
C GLY A 138 1.44 -4.62 13.75
N GLN A 139 1.09 -5.83 14.17
CA GLN A 139 1.64 -7.09 13.66
C GLN A 139 0.57 -8.18 13.71
N SER A 140 0.44 -8.97 12.65
CA SER A 140 -0.44 -10.13 12.61
C SER A 140 0.27 -11.37 13.14
N THR A 141 -0.44 -12.24 13.85
CA THR A 141 0.06 -13.53 14.31
C THR A 141 0.04 -14.63 13.26
N ARG A 142 -0.58 -14.35 12.10
CA ARG A 142 -0.70 -15.28 10.97
C ARG A 142 -0.53 -14.53 9.64
N PRO A 143 -0.17 -15.22 8.55
CA PRO A 143 -0.13 -14.61 7.25
C PRO A 143 -1.49 -14.02 6.84
N VAL A 144 -1.50 -12.73 6.46
CA VAL A 144 -2.72 -12.05 6.01
C VAL A 144 -2.46 -11.28 4.73
N TYR A 145 -3.52 -11.05 3.95
CA TYR A 145 -3.51 -10.05 2.91
C TYR A 145 -4.66 -9.06 3.08
N LEU A 146 -4.42 -7.82 2.70
CA LEU A 146 -5.42 -6.76 2.67
C LEU A 146 -6.06 -6.73 1.29
N SER A 147 -7.36 -6.92 1.24
CA SER A 147 -8.20 -6.77 0.04
C SER A 147 -8.88 -5.42 0.08
N ILE A 148 -8.67 -4.61 -0.95
CA ILE A 148 -9.30 -3.30 -1.11
C ILE A 148 -10.10 -3.34 -2.40
N GLU A 149 -11.42 -3.22 -2.28
CA GLU A 149 -12.34 -3.12 -3.41
C GLU A 149 -13.22 -1.90 -3.21
N ASN A 150 -12.82 -0.78 -3.81
CA ASN A 150 -13.39 0.55 -3.53
C ASN A 150 -13.34 0.85 -2.02
N GLU A 151 -14.49 1.06 -1.38
CA GLU A 151 -14.62 1.35 0.05
C GLU A 151 -14.66 0.09 0.92
N ILE A 152 -14.74 -1.10 0.31
CA ILE A 152 -14.73 -2.37 1.04
C ILE A 152 -13.28 -2.79 1.29
N VAL A 153 -12.92 -2.86 2.55
CA VAL A 153 -11.57 -3.19 2.99
C VAL A 153 -11.63 -4.36 3.96
N GLU A 154 -10.93 -5.45 3.63
CA GLU A 154 -10.95 -6.68 4.42
C GLU A 154 -9.54 -7.25 4.59
N LEU A 155 -9.26 -7.74 5.80
CA LEU A 155 -8.11 -8.60 6.07
C LEU A 155 -8.52 -10.05 5.86
N ARG A 156 -7.79 -10.76 4.99
CA ARG A 156 -8.05 -12.15 4.62
C ARG A 156 -6.83 -13.02 4.89
N ASP A 157 -7.07 -14.33 5.10
CA ASP A 157 -6.00 -15.30 5.30
C ASP A 157 -5.13 -15.47 4.06
N ALA A 158 -3.79 -15.42 4.25
CA ALA A 158 -2.79 -15.56 3.20
C ALA A 158 -2.00 -16.87 3.29
N SER A 159 -2.39 -17.82 4.13
CA SER A 159 -1.64 -19.07 4.36
C SER A 159 -1.44 -19.88 3.07
N HIS A 160 -2.41 -19.83 2.14
CA HIS A 160 -2.36 -20.56 0.88
C HIS A 160 -1.35 -20.00 -0.13
N VAL A 161 -0.87 -18.78 0.07
CA VAL A 161 0.13 -18.11 -0.79
C VAL A 161 1.47 -17.84 -0.06
N TRP A 162 1.55 -18.12 1.22
CA TRP A 162 2.79 -18.00 2.00
C TRP A 162 3.84 -18.99 1.51
N GLY A 163 5.10 -18.55 1.41
CA GLY A 163 6.22 -19.33 0.88
C GLY A 163 6.30 -19.37 -0.65
N LYS A 164 5.35 -18.77 -1.37
CA LYS A 164 5.34 -18.75 -2.83
C LYS A 164 6.15 -17.58 -3.40
N THR A 165 6.55 -17.73 -4.66
CA THR A 165 7.17 -16.60 -5.38
C THR A 165 6.15 -15.48 -5.59
N VAL A 166 6.62 -14.25 -5.82
CA VAL A 166 5.73 -13.12 -6.11
C VAL A 166 4.91 -13.34 -7.38
N TRP A 167 5.43 -14.08 -8.36
CA TRP A 167 4.71 -14.45 -9.58
C TRP A 167 3.57 -15.43 -9.30
N ASP A 168 3.85 -16.50 -8.54
CA ASP A 168 2.84 -17.51 -8.18
C ASP A 168 1.74 -16.87 -7.31
N THR A 169 2.14 -16.01 -6.37
CA THR A 169 1.20 -15.24 -5.53
C THR A 169 0.28 -14.38 -6.38
N GLU A 170 0.83 -13.64 -7.37
CA GLU A 170 0.03 -12.81 -8.26
C GLU A 170 -0.93 -13.66 -9.10
N ILE A 171 -0.46 -14.77 -9.68
CA ILE A 171 -1.30 -15.68 -10.46
C ILE A 171 -2.45 -16.23 -9.62
N LEU A 172 -2.16 -16.74 -8.42
CA LEU A 172 -3.17 -17.34 -7.55
C LEU A 172 -4.23 -16.33 -7.08
N LEU A 173 -3.81 -15.13 -6.69
CA LEU A 173 -4.73 -14.11 -6.19
C LEU A 173 -5.50 -13.38 -7.29
N SER A 174 -5.01 -13.39 -8.54
CA SER A 174 -5.68 -12.79 -9.69
C SER A 174 -6.41 -13.80 -10.57
N ALA A 175 -6.48 -15.09 -10.20
CA ALA A 175 -7.04 -16.16 -11.03
C ALA A 175 -8.48 -15.84 -11.50
N ASP A 176 -9.29 -15.27 -10.60
CA ASP A 176 -10.69 -14.96 -10.88
C ASP A 176 -10.89 -13.52 -11.41
N ASP A 177 -9.82 -12.71 -11.44
CA ASP A 177 -9.92 -11.31 -11.82
C ASP A 177 -8.60 -10.72 -12.33
N SER A 178 -8.47 -10.63 -13.64
CA SER A 178 -7.29 -10.09 -14.33
C SER A 178 -7.06 -8.59 -14.13
N LEU A 179 -8.06 -7.85 -13.64
CA LEU A 179 -7.96 -6.41 -13.38
C LEU A 179 -7.29 -6.12 -12.04
N LEU A 180 -7.22 -7.11 -11.17
CA LEU A 180 -6.64 -6.99 -9.85
C LEU A 180 -5.17 -6.56 -9.90
N LYS A 181 -4.77 -5.65 -9.01
CA LYS A 181 -3.36 -5.25 -8.84
C LYS A 181 -2.89 -5.64 -7.46
N ILE A 182 -1.75 -6.29 -7.43
CA ILE A 182 -1.19 -6.89 -6.23
C ILE A 182 0.17 -6.27 -5.94
N ALA A 183 0.42 -5.97 -4.68
CA ALA A 183 1.76 -5.67 -4.18
C ALA A 183 2.08 -6.69 -3.09
N SER A 184 3.13 -7.46 -3.27
CA SER A 184 3.47 -8.60 -2.43
C SER A 184 4.95 -8.66 -2.10
N ILE A 185 5.27 -9.48 -1.11
CA ILE A 185 6.61 -9.96 -0.82
C ILE A 185 6.71 -11.43 -1.22
N GLY A 186 7.92 -11.90 -1.47
CA GLY A 186 8.21 -13.32 -1.61
C GLY A 186 8.97 -13.85 -0.40
N PRO A 187 9.56 -15.06 -0.51
CA PRO A 187 10.28 -15.73 0.59
C PRO A 187 11.37 -14.87 1.26
N ALA A 188 12.02 -13.96 0.52
CA ALA A 188 12.99 -13.06 1.10
C ALA A 188 12.38 -12.09 2.11
N GLY A 189 11.18 -11.55 1.82
CA GLY A 189 10.45 -10.70 2.76
C GLY A 189 9.91 -11.49 3.94
N GLU A 190 9.36 -12.66 3.69
CA GLU A 190 8.85 -13.58 4.72
C GLU A 190 9.93 -14.02 5.71
N ASN A 191 11.15 -14.24 5.22
CA ASN A 191 12.33 -14.56 6.03
C ASN A 191 13.09 -13.32 6.53
N LEU A 192 12.48 -12.13 6.46
CA LEU A 192 13.01 -10.88 7.00
C LEU A 192 14.39 -10.48 6.47
N CYS A 193 14.72 -10.88 5.24
CA CYS A 193 15.98 -10.44 4.59
C CYS A 193 15.98 -8.92 4.51
N ARG A 194 16.99 -8.28 5.12
CA ARG A 194 17.04 -6.82 5.32
C ARG A 194 17.09 -5.99 4.04
N PHE A 195 17.27 -6.60 2.89
CA PHE A 195 17.19 -5.97 1.56
C PHE A 195 16.02 -6.47 0.72
N ALA A 196 15.07 -7.21 1.32
CA ALA A 196 13.88 -7.67 0.63
C ALA A 196 13.03 -6.48 0.11
N CYS A 197 12.41 -6.68 -1.06
CA CYS A 197 11.61 -5.69 -1.73
C CYS A 197 10.11 -6.02 -1.67
N VAL A 198 9.29 -5.01 -1.96
CA VAL A 198 7.86 -5.18 -2.29
C VAL A 198 7.74 -5.15 -3.81
N VAL A 199 7.10 -6.16 -4.39
CA VAL A 199 6.96 -6.31 -5.85
C VAL A 199 5.50 -6.15 -6.25
N ASN A 200 5.26 -5.46 -7.34
CA ASN A 200 3.95 -5.33 -7.98
C ASN A 200 4.05 -5.51 -9.50
N ASP A 201 2.93 -5.81 -10.13
CA ASP A 201 2.87 -6.02 -11.59
C ASP A 201 4.02 -6.92 -12.08
N ARG A 202 4.30 -8.01 -11.39
CA ARG A 202 5.33 -9.05 -11.62
C ARG A 202 6.78 -8.56 -11.62
N HIS A 203 7.08 -7.38 -12.17
CA HIS A 203 8.43 -6.91 -12.46
C HIS A 203 8.74 -5.52 -11.93
N ARG A 204 7.82 -4.89 -11.20
CA ARG A 204 8.02 -3.59 -10.57
C ARG A 204 8.34 -3.79 -9.09
N ALA A 205 9.37 -3.13 -8.62
CA ALA A 205 9.82 -3.33 -7.25
C ALA A 205 10.09 -2.02 -6.52
N ALA A 206 9.57 -1.90 -5.32
CA ALA A 206 10.07 -1.00 -4.29
C ALA A 206 11.28 -1.71 -3.66
N GLY A 207 12.45 -1.58 -4.28
CA GLY A 207 13.58 -2.48 -4.14
C GLY A 207 14.64 -2.06 -3.14
N ARG A 208 14.51 -0.90 -2.47
CA ARG A 208 15.56 -0.37 -1.59
C ARG A 208 15.16 -0.38 -0.12
N SER A 209 16.18 -0.36 0.76
CA SER A 209 16.07 -0.13 2.22
C SER A 209 15.33 -1.23 3.00
N GLY A 210 15.05 -2.38 2.39
CA GLY A 210 14.46 -3.52 3.07
C GLY A 210 12.98 -3.35 3.46
N VAL A 211 12.23 -2.58 2.69
CA VAL A 211 10.79 -2.38 2.94
C VAL A 211 9.99 -3.68 2.88
N GLY A 212 10.47 -4.68 2.11
CA GLY A 212 9.87 -6.01 2.06
C GLY A 212 10.04 -6.79 3.35
N ALA A 213 11.17 -6.64 4.07
CA ALA A 213 11.35 -7.25 5.38
C ALA A 213 10.41 -6.62 6.42
N VAL A 214 10.22 -5.30 6.37
CA VAL A 214 9.23 -4.63 7.24
C VAL A 214 7.82 -5.14 6.95
N MET A 215 7.46 -5.32 5.67
CA MET A 215 6.17 -5.89 5.29
C MET A 215 6.00 -7.34 5.74
N GLY A 216 7.09 -8.13 5.74
CA GLY A 216 7.11 -9.51 6.26
C GLY A 216 6.98 -9.60 7.77
N ALA A 217 7.47 -8.57 8.48
CA ALA A 217 7.35 -8.47 9.94
C ALA A 217 5.97 -7.99 10.42
N LYS A 218 5.11 -7.56 9.51
CA LYS A 218 3.72 -7.13 9.78
C LYS A 218 2.77 -8.32 9.77
#